data_3f120f8cf0367911fd1cd6ebea3b7cc2
#
_entry.id   3f120f8cf0367911fd1cd6ebea3b7cc2
#
_cell.length_a   1.000
_cell.length_b   1.000
_cell.length_c   1.000
_cell.angle_alpha   90.00
_cell.angle_beta   90.00
_cell.angle_gamma   90.00
#
_symmetry.space_group_name_H-M   'P 1'
#
loop_
_entity.id
_entity.type
_entity.pdbx_description
1 polymer ?
#
loop_
_entity_poly.entity_id
_entity_poly.type
_entity_poly.pdbx_seq_one_letter_code
_entity_poly.pdbx_strand_id
1 'polypeptide(L)'
;MNFKSATTGVASSAMKNELNRLVATERNPQLQQAFKQEMDSFFYLFTRYLDERAKSHELDWDKIRSPSKEQIASYADLPAPADKAALNKLAVLKVNGGLGTSMGMKGAKSALEVKNGMTFLDLTVRQIEHLNTSLHVDVPLILMTSFNTHEDTLRIIKKYANQQVRITTFNQSRYPRIVAETLLPQPKSVDDDKSKWYPPGHGDLYNALVHSGVLDQLLADGKEYLFVSNSDNLGAVVDERILQHMIDTQAEFVMEVTDKTKADVKGGTLIDYEGQMRLLEIAQVPNEHVEDFKSVRKFKIFNTNNLWINLKALKRIMSTEGMELDIIVNPKVADDGQAVLQLETASGAAVKHFKNAHGINVPRTRFLPVKSCSDLLLIMSDIYSLEHGQLVINEQRMFETTPVIKLGDHFKKIANFQKRFKKIPNIVELDHLTVTGDVYFGRNVTLRGTVIVVANEGQRIDIPDGCVLENRLLSGNLTMTVVELAPQQRRTVPGCLRVTPRQRSTGFRDTAAPLRYAHEPAALARIVSLGHDWSLCRRAPWLGNHTRRVSRGVDGRVPTCSSTADEEE
;
A
#
# COMPACT_ATOMS: atom_id res chain seq x y z
N MET A 1 2.58 19.55 -40.47
CA MET A 1 2.09 19.44 -39.07
C MET A 1 1.23 18.18 -38.99
N ASN A 2 1.61 17.27 -38.11
CA ASN A 2 0.86 16.02 -37.98
C ASN A 2 -0.50 16.33 -37.30
N PHE A 3 -1.60 15.69 -37.73
CA PHE A 3 -2.96 15.92 -37.20
C PHE A 3 -2.99 15.79 -35.65
N LYS A 4 -2.25 14.87 -35.08
CA LYS A 4 -2.08 14.72 -33.62
C LYS A 4 -1.50 15.97 -32.94
N SER A 5 -0.54 16.64 -33.54
CA SER A 5 0.10 17.86 -33.00
C SER A 5 -0.84 19.07 -33.05
N ALA A 6 -1.68 19.19 -34.08
CA ALA A 6 -2.70 20.22 -34.16
C ALA A 6 -3.79 20.04 -33.10
N THR A 7 -4.23 18.80 -32.86
CA THR A 7 -5.23 18.45 -31.84
C THR A 7 -4.70 18.74 -30.41
N THR A 8 -3.42 18.49 -30.17
CA THR A 8 -2.73 18.81 -28.90
C THR A 8 -2.76 20.31 -28.60
N GLY A 9 -2.45 21.16 -29.60
CA GLY A 9 -2.47 22.62 -29.45
C GLY A 9 -3.86 23.18 -29.13
N VAL A 10 -4.89 22.65 -29.78
CA VAL A 10 -6.30 23.07 -29.52
C VAL A 10 -6.71 22.67 -28.09
N ALA A 11 -6.45 21.44 -27.69
CA ALA A 11 -6.80 20.97 -26.34
C ALA A 11 -6.04 21.76 -25.25
N SER A 12 -4.76 22.05 -25.45
CA SER A 12 -3.96 22.87 -24.54
C SER A 12 -4.52 24.29 -24.39
N SER A 13 -4.84 24.94 -25.49
CA SER A 13 -5.40 26.31 -25.49
C SER A 13 -6.80 26.34 -24.82
N ALA A 14 -7.65 25.37 -25.11
CA ALA A 14 -8.95 25.24 -24.48
C ALA A 14 -8.87 25.03 -22.97
N MET A 15 -7.98 24.12 -22.52
CA MET A 15 -7.73 23.90 -21.10
C MET A 15 -7.23 25.19 -20.42
N LYS A 16 -6.25 25.88 -20.99
CA LYS A 16 -5.72 27.14 -20.40
C LYS A 16 -6.83 28.19 -20.21
N ASN A 17 -7.71 28.34 -21.21
CA ASN A 17 -8.81 29.27 -21.12
C ASN A 17 -9.80 28.91 -20.01
N GLU A 18 -10.15 27.62 -19.87
CA GLU A 18 -11.04 27.17 -18.80
C GLU A 18 -10.40 27.31 -17.43
N LEU A 19 -9.09 27.02 -17.27
CA LEU A 19 -8.37 27.22 -16.01
C LEU A 19 -8.33 28.71 -15.62
N ASN A 20 -8.13 29.62 -16.58
CA ASN A 20 -8.17 31.06 -16.31
C ASN A 20 -9.57 31.51 -15.85
N ARG A 21 -10.63 30.95 -16.44
CA ARG A 21 -12.01 31.19 -15.99
C ARG A 21 -12.22 30.67 -14.57
N LEU A 22 -11.71 29.49 -14.29
CA LEU A 22 -11.80 28.87 -12.99
C LEU A 22 -11.11 29.71 -11.91
N VAL A 23 -9.89 30.21 -12.18
CA VAL A 23 -9.15 31.11 -11.28
C VAL A 23 -9.92 32.40 -11.01
N ALA A 24 -10.60 32.93 -12.03
CA ALA A 24 -11.42 34.15 -11.88
C ALA A 24 -12.65 33.95 -10.97
N THR A 25 -13.04 32.72 -10.66
CA THR A 25 -14.13 32.45 -9.69
C THR A 25 -13.72 32.63 -8.22
N GLU A 26 -12.43 32.61 -7.90
CA GLU A 26 -11.94 32.91 -6.55
C GLU A 26 -11.97 34.41 -6.30
N ARG A 27 -12.69 34.83 -5.27
CA ARG A 27 -12.95 36.25 -4.97
C ARG A 27 -11.93 36.89 -4.04
N ASN A 28 -11.24 36.09 -3.24
CA ASN A 28 -10.18 36.58 -2.37
C ASN A 28 -8.86 36.72 -3.13
N PRO A 29 -8.26 37.93 -3.27
CA PRO A 29 -7.07 38.14 -4.07
C PRO A 29 -5.86 37.31 -3.66
N GLN A 30 -5.67 37.07 -2.34
CA GLN A 30 -4.57 36.27 -1.82
C GLN A 30 -4.74 34.79 -2.15
N LEU A 31 -5.97 34.25 -1.97
CA LEU A 31 -6.30 32.88 -2.33
C LEU A 31 -6.29 32.67 -3.84
N GLN A 32 -6.75 33.69 -4.61
CA GLN A 32 -6.73 33.65 -6.05
C GLN A 32 -5.31 33.51 -6.61
N GLN A 33 -4.31 34.20 -6.02
CA GLN A 33 -2.94 34.07 -6.44
C GLN A 33 -2.36 32.67 -6.16
N ALA A 34 -2.62 32.12 -4.97
CA ALA A 34 -2.21 30.76 -4.63
C ALA A 34 -2.90 29.73 -5.55
N PHE A 35 -4.19 29.89 -5.78
CA PHE A 35 -4.97 29.02 -6.66
C PHE A 35 -4.50 29.11 -8.12
N LYS A 36 -4.10 30.31 -8.58
CA LYS A 36 -3.51 30.48 -9.89
C LYS A 36 -2.20 29.69 -10.04
N GLN A 37 -1.34 29.68 -9.03
CA GLN A 37 -0.09 28.91 -9.04
C GLN A 37 -0.38 27.39 -9.12
N GLU A 38 -1.39 26.90 -8.38
CA GLU A 38 -1.83 25.50 -8.49
C GLU A 38 -2.32 25.17 -9.90
N MET A 39 -3.13 26.05 -10.52
CA MET A 39 -3.66 25.85 -11.87
C MET A 39 -2.56 25.96 -12.94
N ASP A 40 -1.55 26.79 -12.75
CA ASP A 40 -0.39 26.88 -13.65
C ASP A 40 0.46 25.60 -13.56
N SER A 41 0.66 25.05 -12.36
CA SER A 41 1.32 23.76 -12.16
C SER A 41 0.53 22.60 -12.77
N PHE A 42 -0.78 22.59 -12.59
CA PHE A 42 -1.66 21.62 -13.26
C PHE A 42 -1.58 21.73 -14.79
N PHE A 43 -1.61 22.94 -15.32
CA PHE A 43 -1.53 23.17 -16.78
C PHE A 43 -0.20 22.66 -17.35
N TYR A 44 0.90 22.87 -16.64
CA TYR A 44 2.20 22.31 -17.04
C TYR A 44 2.16 20.79 -17.09
N LEU A 45 1.61 20.13 -16.06
CA LEU A 45 1.44 18.67 -16.03
C LEU A 45 0.53 18.19 -17.17
N PHE A 46 -0.55 18.92 -17.46
CA PHE A 46 -1.50 18.58 -18.53
C PHE A 46 -0.86 18.69 -19.92
N THR A 47 -0.05 19.72 -20.16
CA THR A 47 0.64 19.87 -21.45
C THR A 47 1.65 18.75 -21.68
N ARG A 48 2.40 18.36 -20.66
CA ARG A 48 3.27 17.18 -20.71
C ARG A 48 2.49 15.89 -21.01
N TYR A 49 1.36 15.70 -20.35
CA TYR A 49 0.48 14.56 -20.64
C TYR A 49 0.04 14.51 -22.10
N LEU A 50 -0.33 15.65 -22.67
CA LEU A 50 -0.69 15.72 -24.09
C LEU A 50 0.49 15.37 -25.01
N ASP A 51 1.69 15.83 -24.67
CA ASP A 51 2.91 15.55 -25.44
C ASP A 51 3.30 14.07 -25.34
N GLU A 52 3.25 13.47 -24.15
CA GLU A 52 3.52 12.05 -23.94
C GLU A 52 2.50 11.17 -24.70
N ARG A 53 1.21 11.53 -24.65
CA ARG A 53 0.15 10.86 -25.41
C ARG A 53 0.34 10.96 -26.93
N ALA A 54 0.87 12.09 -27.42
CA ALA A 54 1.12 12.29 -28.86
C ALA A 54 2.33 11.51 -29.36
N LYS A 55 3.36 11.34 -28.53
CA LYS A 55 4.64 10.73 -28.88
C LYS A 55 4.71 9.23 -28.64
N SER A 56 3.70 8.63 -27.97
CA SER A 56 3.71 7.22 -27.57
C SER A 56 5.04 6.81 -26.92
N HIS A 57 5.51 7.60 -25.96
CA HIS A 57 6.74 7.30 -25.21
C HIS A 57 6.47 6.10 -24.27
N GLU A 58 6.59 4.90 -24.83
CA GLU A 58 6.65 3.69 -24.03
C GLU A 58 8.10 3.47 -23.57
N LEU A 59 8.27 3.09 -22.31
CA LEU A 59 9.58 2.66 -21.82
C LEU A 59 10.03 1.45 -22.62
N ASP A 60 11.23 1.53 -23.18
CA ASP A 60 11.86 0.39 -23.86
C ASP A 60 12.16 -0.71 -22.83
N TRP A 61 11.35 -1.76 -22.85
CA TRP A 61 11.42 -2.82 -21.86
C TRP A 61 12.76 -3.56 -21.85
N ASP A 62 13.44 -3.63 -23.00
CA ASP A 62 14.72 -4.31 -23.15
C ASP A 62 15.88 -3.54 -22.51
N LYS A 63 15.68 -2.26 -22.23
CA LYS A 63 16.65 -1.40 -21.51
C LYS A 63 16.50 -1.45 -20.01
N ILE A 64 15.43 -2.03 -19.50
CA ILE A 64 15.18 -2.14 -18.06
C ILE A 64 16.05 -3.24 -17.45
N ARG A 65 16.85 -2.87 -16.46
CA ARG A 65 17.67 -3.79 -15.69
C ARG A 65 17.38 -3.70 -14.20
N SER A 66 17.69 -4.77 -13.47
CA SER A 66 17.71 -4.72 -12.01
C SER A 66 18.86 -3.82 -11.56
N PRO A 67 18.67 -2.98 -10.53
CA PRO A 67 19.74 -2.16 -9.98
C PRO A 67 20.95 -3.00 -9.55
N SER A 68 22.13 -2.44 -9.69
CA SER A 68 23.38 -3.06 -9.26
C SER A 68 23.54 -3.03 -7.73
N LYS A 69 24.55 -3.71 -7.20
CA LYS A 69 24.85 -3.69 -5.75
C LYS A 69 25.35 -2.33 -5.28
N GLU A 70 25.93 -1.56 -6.18
CA GLU A 70 26.40 -0.19 -5.91
C GLU A 70 25.21 0.78 -5.84
N GLN A 71 24.14 0.48 -6.56
CA GLN A 71 22.91 1.27 -6.57
C GLN A 71 21.95 0.92 -5.43
N ILE A 72 22.11 -0.26 -4.78
CA ILE A 72 21.31 -0.71 -3.64
C ILE A 72 22.23 -1.18 -2.52
N ALA A 73 22.40 -0.33 -1.50
CA ALA A 73 23.14 -0.71 -0.30
C ALA A 73 22.33 -1.69 0.57
N SER A 74 23.02 -2.56 1.29
CA SER A 74 22.38 -3.44 2.29
C SER A 74 22.27 -2.71 3.63
N TYR A 75 21.09 -2.71 4.23
CA TYR A 75 20.89 -2.13 5.57
C TYR A 75 21.80 -2.77 6.64
N ALA A 76 22.06 -4.08 6.51
CA ALA A 76 22.92 -4.79 7.46
C ALA A 76 24.37 -4.26 7.47
N ASP A 77 24.83 -3.76 6.31
CA ASP A 77 26.20 -3.29 6.12
C ASP A 77 26.38 -1.81 6.50
N LEU A 78 25.30 -1.10 6.88
CA LEU A 78 25.38 0.29 7.30
C LEU A 78 26.15 0.43 8.61
N PRO A 79 27.07 1.42 8.71
CA PRO A 79 27.83 1.66 9.92
C PRO A 79 26.92 2.11 11.07
N ALA A 80 27.40 1.92 12.30
CA ALA A 80 26.75 2.52 13.46
C ALA A 80 26.85 4.06 13.37
N PRO A 81 25.84 4.80 13.84
CA PRO A 81 25.86 6.26 13.81
C PRO A 81 27.00 6.79 14.68
N ALA A 82 27.76 7.75 14.13
CA ALA A 82 28.90 8.34 14.84
C ALA A 82 28.45 9.42 15.83
N ASP A 83 27.43 10.21 15.47
CA ASP A 83 26.97 11.35 16.25
C ASP A 83 25.43 11.48 16.21
N LYS A 84 24.81 11.36 17.37
CA LYS A 84 23.36 11.55 17.55
C LYS A 84 22.92 13.00 17.32
N ALA A 85 23.84 13.98 17.45
CA ALA A 85 23.55 15.38 17.19
C ALA A 85 23.19 15.64 15.72
N ALA A 86 23.58 14.74 14.79
CA ALA A 86 23.16 14.80 13.39
C ALA A 86 21.63 14.80 13.22
N LEU A 87 20.88 14.21 14.17
CA LEU A 87 19.41 14.24 14.18
C LEU A 87 18.83 15.66 14.28
N ASN A 88 19.55 16.62 14.85
CA ASN A 88 19.09 18.02 14.87
C ASN A 88 18.99 18.63 13.45
N LYS A 89 19.64 18.03 12.46
CA LYS A 89 19.55 18.44 11.06
C LYS A 89 18.40 17.75 10.30
N LEU A 90 17.66 16.86 10.97
CA LEU A 90 16.58 16.09 10.38
C LEU A 90 15.22 16.73 10.65
N ALA A 91 14.32 16.63 9.67
CA ALA A 91 12.87 16.79 9.84
C ALA A 91 12.16 15.52 9.34
N VAL A 92 11.01 15.19 9.94
CA VAL A 92 10.17 14.05 9.52
C VAL A 92 8.92 14.57 8.83
N LEU A 93 8.62 14.06 7.64
CA LEU A 93 7.41 14.38 6.91
C LEU A 93 6.55 13.13 6.72
N LYS A 94 5.29 13.23 7.16
CA LYS A 94 4.29 12.19 6.90
C LYS A 94 3.31 12.66 5.83
N VAL A 95 3.16 11.82 4.78
CA VAL A 95 2.15 12.03 3.74
C VAL A 95 0.78 11.68 4.32
N ASN A 96 -0.03 12.69 4.59
CA ASN A 96 -1.29 12.61 5.34
C ASN A 96 -2.51 13.11 4.55
N GLY A 97 -2.46 13.06 3.23
CA GLY A 97 -3.55 13.51 2.35
C GLY A 97 -4.65 12.47 2.08
N GLY A 98 -4.45 11.21 2.47
CA GLY A 98 -5.35 10.10 2.12
C GLY A 98 -6.55 9.93 3.05
N LEU A 99 -7.74 9.70 2.46
CA LEU A 99 -9.01 9.46 3.18
C LEU A 99 -9.24 8.00 3.62
N GLY A 100 -8.46 7.02 3.12
CA GLY A 100 -8.74 5.60 3.40
C GLY A 100 -10.07 5.11 2.81
N THR A 101 -10.47 5.62 1.65
CA THR A 101 -11.75 5.30 0.98
C THR A 101 -11.91 3.81 0.68
N SER A 102 -10.82 3.07 0.41
CA SER A 102 -10.83 1.62 0.23
C SER A 102 -11.35 0.86 1.46
N MET A 103 -11.19 1.45 2.66
CA MET A 103 -11.69 0.92 3.93
C MET A 103 -13.03 1.58 4.35
N GLY A 104 -13.62 2.41 3.49
CA GLY A 104 -14.89 3.10 3.75
C GLY A 104 -14.80 4.25 4.75
N MET A 105 -13.62 4.83 4.95
CA MET A 105 -13.42 6.02 5.80
C MET A 105 -13.83 7.29 5.05
N LYS A 106 -14.33 8.28 5.81
CA LYS A 106 -14.70 9.61 5.31
C LYS A 106 -13.74 10.71 5.75
N GLY A 107 -12.92 10.48 6.75
CA GLY A 107 -11.94 11.41 7.32
C GLY A 107 -10.50 11.01 7.04
N ALA A 108 -9.56 11.75 7.63
CA ALA A 108 -8.13 11.46 7.51
C ALA A 108 -7.81 10.05 8.00
N LYS A 109 -7.11 9.25 7.16
CA LYS A 109 -6.74 7.88 7.52
C LYS A 109 -5.87 7.80 8.78
N SER A 110 -5.04 8.80 9.02
CA SER A 110 -4.21 8.91 10.22
C SER A 110 -4.98 9.01 11.53
N ALA A 111 -6.29 9.33 11.48
CA ALA A 111 -7.19 9.33 12.62
C ALA A 111 -7.76 7.93 12.97
N LEU A 112 -7.45 6.90 12.17
CA LEU A 112 -7.90 5.55 12.46
C LEU A 112 -7.15 4.99 13.68
N GLU A 113 -7.92 4.46 14.63
CA GLU A 113 -7.39 3.72 15.77
C GLU A 113 -6.77 2.41 15.31
N VAL A 114 -5.53 2.15 15.73
CA VAL A 114 -4.74 1.01 15.25
C VAL A 114 -4.14 0.16 16.36
N LYS A 115 -3.92 0.72 17.57
CA LYS A 115 -3.35 -0.04 18.69
C LYS A 115 -3.68 0.62 20.04
N ASN A 116 -4.24 -0.13 20.97
CA ASN A 116 -4.48 0.31 22.35
C ASN A 116 -5.20 1.67 22.47
N GLY A 117 -6.22 1.92 21.66
CA GLY A 117 -6.95 3.19 21.62
C GLY A 117 -6.19 4.33 20.93
N MET A 118 -5.02 4.08 20.34
CA MET A 118 -4.20 5.09 19.67
C MET A 118 -4.34 5.02 18.16
N THR A 119 -4.37 6.19 17.54
CA THR A 119 -4.42 6.35 16.09
C THR A 119 -3.02 6.27 15.48
N PHE A 120 -2.93 6.19 14.14
CA PHE A 120 -1.65 6.31 13.43
C PHE A 120 -0.90 7.58 13.83
N LEU A 121 -1.61 8.69 13.95
CA LEU A 121 -0.99 9.97 14.29
C LEU A 121 -0.50 10.00 15.74
N ASP A 122 -1.27 9.41 16.69
CA ASP A 122 -0.82 9.27 18.09
C ASP A 122 0.50 8.50 18.18
N LEU A 123 0.60 7.39 17.46
CA LEU A 123 1.81 6.58 17.47
C LEU A 123 3.00 7.31 16.83
N THR A 124 2.75 8.00 15.71
CA THR A 124 3.79 8.81 15.03
C THR A 124 4.32 9.91 15.95
N VAL A 125 3.43 10.65 16.60
CA VAL A 125 3.84 11.72 17.52
C VAL A 125 4.63 11.16 18.72
N ARG A 126 4.19 10.03 19.29
CA ARG A 126 4.92 9.36 20.38
C ARG A 126 6.31 8.87 19.97
N GLN A 127 6.47 8.37 18.73
CA GLN A 127 7.78 7.96 18.20
C GLN A 127 8.75 9.15 18.19
N ILE A 128 8.31 10.29 17.66
CA ILE A 128 9.15 11.50 17.55
C ILE A 128 9.38 12.15 18.92
N GLU A 129 8.37 12.21 19.78
CA GLU A 129 8.52 12.70 21.15
C GLU A 129 9.54 11.88 21.94
N HIS A 130 9.46 10.54 21.86
CA HIS A 130 10.45 9.67 22.47
C HIS A 130 11.86 9.91 21.94
N LEU A 131 12.00 10.05 20.62
CA LEU A 131 13.29 10.37 19.99
C LEU A 131 13.85 11.70 20.54
N ASN A 132 13.04 12.75 20.53
CA ASN A 132 13.43 14.08 20.98
C ASN A 132 13.82 14.10 22.45
N THR A 133 13.03 13.45 23.31
CA THR A 133 13.27 13.44 24.75
C THR A 133 14.43 12.55 25.16
N SER A 134 14.56 11.35 24.57
CA SER A 134 15.61 10.40 24.95
C SER A 134 17.00 10.78 24.45
N LEU A 135 17.09 11.43 23.28
CA LEU A 135 18.35 11.84 22.66
C LEU A 135 18.66 13.34 22.80
N HIS A 136 17.76 14.11 23.43
CA HIS A 136 17.86 15.56 23.59
C HIS A 136 18.07 16.31 22.26
N VAL A 137 17.27 15.94 21.24
CA VAL A 137 17.30 16.53 19.89
C VAL A 137 15.98 17.21 19.56
N ASP A 138 15.96 18.03 18.50
CA ASP A 138 14.78 18.71 17.99
C ASP A 138 14.47 18.22 16.56
N VAL A 139 13.68 17.16 16.44
CA VAL A 139 13.18 16.65 15.17
C VAL A 139 11.72 17.07 15.02
N PRO A 140 11.37 18.00 14.11
CA PRO A 140 9.98 18.41 13.89
C PRO A 140 9.21 17.38 13.06
N LEU A 141 7.89 17.34 13.25
CA LEU A 141 6.94 16.58 12.45
C LEU A 141 6.23 17.50 11.45
N ILE A 142 6.34 17.18 10.19
CA ILE A 142 5.65 17.88 9.11
C ILE A 142 4.54 16.95 8.57
N LEU A 143 3.32 17.47 8.40
CA LEU A 143 2.20 16.72 7.87
C LEU A 143 1.75 17.34 6.55
N MET A 144 2.00 16.63 5.43
CA MET A 144 1.42 17.00 4.14
C MET A 144 -0.03 16.52 4.08
N THR A 145 -0.96 17.44 4.17
CA THR A 145 -2.41 17.20 4.11
C THR A 145 -2.96 17.41 2.70
N SER A 146 -4.24 17.20 2.53
CA SER A 146 -4.99 17.56 1.32
C SER A 146 -6.22 18.36 1.71
N PHE A 147 -6.87 19.00 0.74
CA PHE A 147 -8.16 19.68 0.95
C PHE A 147 -9.23 18.76 1.58
N ASN A 148 -9.04 17.45 1.53
CA ASN A 148 -9.92 16.45 2.15
C ASN A 148 -9.59 16.15 3.62
N THR A 149 -8.33 16.33 4.05
CA THR A 149 -7.85 15.86 5.36
C THR A 149 -7.34 16.98 6.26
N HIS A 150 -7.19 18.19 5.71
CA HIS A 150 -6.57 19.32 6.42
C HIS A 150 -7.33 19.71 7.68
N GLU A 151 -8.62 19.97 7.57
CA GLU A 151 -9.46 20.39 8.70
C GLU A 151 -9.51 19.35 9.82
N ASP A 152 -9.61 18.06 9.45
CA ASP A 152 -9.57 16.97 10.42
C ASP A 152 -8.21 16.91 11.11
N THR A 153 -7.13 17.05 10.33
CA THR A 153 -5.77 17.06 10.89
C THR A 153 -5.56 18.22 11.85
N LEU A 154 -5.97 19.44 11.48
CA LEU A 154 -5.86 20.62 12.36
C LEU A 154 -6.62 20.44 13.69
N ARG A 155 -7.78 19.77 13.65
CA ARG A 155 -8.51 19.42 14.88
C ARG A 155 -7.74 18.42 15.76
N ILE A 156 -7.19 17.39 15.14
CA ILE A 156 -6.51 16.30 15.84
C ILE A 156 -5.21 16.77 16.48
N ILE A 157 -4.39 17.57 15.79
CA ILE A 157 -3.08 17.97 16.29
C ILE A 157 -3.16 18.86 17.55
N LYS A 158 -4.31 19.49 17.81
CA LYS A 158 -4.52 20.30 19.04
C LYS A 158 -4.29 19.49 20.33
N LYS A 159 -4.54 18.17 20.30
CA LYS A 159 -4.30 17.31 21.46
C LYS A 159 -2.83 17.11 21.81
N TYR A 160 -1.91 17.47 20.89
CA TYR A 160 -0.47 17.32 21.08
C TYR A 160 0.23 18.62 21.49
N ALA A 161 -0.51 19.68 21.79
CA ALA A 161 0.04 21.01 22.12
C ALA A 161 1.05 21.02 23.29
N ASN A 162 0.94 20.05 24.19
CA ASN A 162 1.83 19.92 25.37
C ASN A 162 2.94 18.88 25.17
N GLN A 163 3.07 18.29 23.99
CA GLN A 163 4.10 17.30 23.68
C GLN A 163 5.36 17.97 23.12
N GLN A 164 6.51 17.36 23.34
CA GLN A 164 7.79 17.90 22.88
C GLN A 164 8.04 17.55 21.39
N VAL A 165 7.08 17.92 20.54
CA VAL A 165 7.17 17.77 19.08
C VAL A 165 6.58 19.01 18.43
N ARG A 166 7.38 19.71 17.64
CA ARG A 166 6.87 20.78 16.78
C ARG A 166 6.15 20.17 15.60
N ILE A 167 4.86 20.49 15.41
CA ILE A 167 4.05 19.96 14.31
C ILE A 167 3.69 21.10 13.35
N THR A 168 4.08 20.96 12.09
CA THR A 168 3.74 21.89 11.00
C THR A 168 2.89 21.15 9.98
N THR A 169 1.90 21.85 9.41
CA THR A 169 1.04 21.28 8.36
C THR A 169 1.09 22.14 7.11
N PHE A 170 1.03 21.51 5.94
CA PHE A 170 0.80 22.20 4.68
C PHE A 170 -0.06 21.32 3.76
N ASN A 171 -0.76 21.95 2.80
CA ASN A 171 -1.59 21.24 1.85
C ASN A 171 -0.80 20.89 0.58
N GLN A 172 -1.03 19.69 0.05
CA GLN A 172 -0.75 19.43 -1.35
C GLN A 172 -1.76 20.17 -2.24
N SER A 173 -1.43 20.35 -3.51
CA SER A 173 -2.27 21.02 -4.48
C SER A 173 -3.63 20.34 -4.66
N ARG A 174 -4.59 21.09 -5.18
CA ARG A 174 -5.91 20.63 -5.54
C ARG A 174 -6.10 20.78 -7.05
N TYR A 175 -6.10 19.66 -7.78
CA TYR A 175 -6.20 19.66 -9.23
C TYR A 175 -7.62 19.31 -9.71
N PRO A 176 -8.10 19.92 -10.82
CA PRO A 176 -9.39 19.58 -11.40
C PRO A 176 -9.34 18.22 -12.09
N ARG A 177 -10.38 17.40 -11.93
CA ARG A 177 -10.55 16.20 -12.76
C ARG A 177 -10.75 16.63 -14.21
N ILE A 178 -10.22 15.84 -15.14
CA ILE A 178 -10.30 16.09 -16.57
C ILE A 178 -11.40 15.21 -17.14
N VAL A 179 -12.37 15.76 -17.82
CA VAL A 179 -13.38 15.00 -18.57
C VAL A 179 -12.69 14.28 -19.71
N ALA A 180 -12.76 12.95 -19.74
CA ALA A 180 -11.97 12.14 -20.67
C ALA A 180 -12.28 12.39 -22.14
N GLU A 181 -13.54 12.71 -22.46
CA GLU A 181 -14.02 12.95 -23.82
C GLU A 181 -13.57 14.33 -24.36
N THR A 182 -13.69 15.37 -23.53
CA THR A 182 -13.46 16.76 -23.96
C THR A 182 -12.07 17.28 -23.63
N LEU A 183 -11.35 16.62 -22.73
CA LEU A 183 -10.09 17.04 -22.14
C LEU A 183 -10.17 18.40 -21.43
N LEU A 184 -11.36 18.78 -20.95
CA LEU A 184 -11.61 20.01 -20.19
C LEU A 184 -11.75 19.73 -18.70
N PRO A 185 -11.57 20.74 -17.82
CA PRO A 185 -11.72 20.56 -16.38
C PRO A 185 -13.20 20.31 -16.04
N GLN A 186 -13.45 19.34 -15.16
CA GLN A 186 -14.79 19.00 -14.69
C GLN A 186 -15.39 20.12 -13.81
N PRO A 187 -14.65 20.73 -12.84
CA PRO A 187 -15.19 21.86 -12.08
C PRO A 187 -15.30 23.12 -12.95
N LYS A 188 -16.28 23.94 -12.64
CA LYS A 188 -16.55 25.26 -13.31
C LYS A 188 -16.37 26.44 -12.36
N SER A 189 -16.24 26.18 -11.06
CA SER A 189 -15.98 27.15 -10.00
C SER A 189 -15.07 26.56 -8.93
N VAL A 190 -14.34 27.43 -8.22
CA VAL A 190 -13.53 27.06 -7.05
C VAL A 190 -14.37 26.41 -5.95
N ASP A 191 -15.65 26.81 -5.85
CA ASP A 191 -16.61 26.32 -4.85
C ASP A 191 -17.39 25.07 -5.29
N ASP A 192 -17.09 24.53 -6.48
CA ASP A 192 -17.72 23.31 -6.96
C ASP A 192 -17.44 22.12 -6.03
N ASP A 193 -18.32 21.10 -6.11
CA ASP A 193 -18.25 19.91 -5.28
C ASP A 193 -16.85 19.30 -5.23
N LYS A 194 -16.42 18.92 -4.04
CA LYS A 194 -15.09 18.33 -3.80
C LYS A 194 -14.83 17.08 -4.65
N SER A 195 -15.86 16.36 -5.08
CA SER A 195 -15.75 15.19 -5.95
C SER A 195 -15.22 15.51 -7.35
N LYS A 196 -15.32 16.77 -7.81
CA LYS A 196 -14.78 17.23 -9.10
C LYS A 196 -13.27 17.54 -9.06
N TRP A 197 -12.69 17.49 -7.86
CA TRP A 197 -11.28 17.77 -7.59
C TRP A 197 -10.57 16.52 -7.11
N TYR A 198 -9.24 16.51 -7.23
CA TYR A 198 -8.43 15.43 -6.71
C TYR A 198 -7.05 15.93 -6.23
N PRO A 199 -6.44 15.27 -5.26
CA PRO A 199 -5.05 15.50 -4.90
C PRO A 199 -4.13 14.83 -5.93
N PRO A 200 -3.09 15.52 -6.45
CA PRO A 200 -2.28 15.05 -7.60
C PRO A 200 -1.29 13.92 -7.29
N GLY A 201 -1.50 13.20 -6.22
CA GLY A 201 -0.60 12.16 -5.75
C GLY A 201 0.52 12.70 -4.86
N HIS A 202 1.30 11.79 -4.28
CA HIS A 202 2.33 12.19 -3.32
C HIS A 202 3.58 12.81 -3.96
N GLY A 203 3.72 12.79 -5.29
CA GLY A 203 4.79 13.50 -6.00
C GLY A 203 4.67 15.01 -5.93
N ASP A 204 3.48 15.55 -5.68
CA ASP A 204 3.28 16.99 -5.46
C ASP A 204 3.99 17.52 -4.18
N LEU A 205 4.49 16.62 -3.35
CA LEU A 205 5.28 16.94 -2.16
C LEU A 205 6.29 18.06 -2.40
N TYR A 206 7.02 18.00 -3.49
CA TYR A 206 8.13 18.92 -3.80
C TYR A 206 7.61 20.33 -4.10
N ASN A 207 6.62 20.44 -4.97
CA ASN A 207 5.98 21.71 -5.29
C ASN A 207 5.28 22.32 -4.08
N ALA A 208 4.53 21.50 -3.34
CA ALA A 208 3.80 21.93 -2.17
C ALA A 208 4.71 22.40 -1.03
N LEU A 209 5.87 21.76 -0.80
CA LEU A 209 6.89 22.22 0.15
C LEU A 209 7.45 23.61 -0.21
N VAL A 210 7.69 23.87 -1.49
CA VAL A 210 8.16 25.17 -1.97
C VAL A 210 7.07 26.23 -1.86
N HIS A 211 5.88 25.94 -2.40
CA HIS A 211 4.78 26.92 -2.46
C HIS A 211 4.26 27.30 -1.07
N SER A 212 4.28 26.38 -0.11
CA SER A 212 3.90 26.67 1.28
C SER A 212 4.94 27.44 2.08
N GLY A 213 6.17 27.61 1.56
CA GLY A 213 7.29 28.20 2.28
C GLY A 213 7.93 27.29 3.34
N VAL A 214 7.40 26.07 3.53
CA VAL A 214 7.91 25.14 4.56
C VAL A 214 9.35 24.70 4.27
N LEU A 215 9.74 24.56 2.99
CA LEU A 215 11.12 24.25 2.63
C LEU A 215 12.09 25.32 3.15
N ASP A 216 11.76 26.59 2.93
CA ASP A 216 12.61 27.72 3.36
C ASP A 216 12.64 27.85 4.87
N GLN A 217 11.53 27.62 5.54
CA GLN A 217 11.48 27.60 7.01
C GLN A 217 12.36 26.49 7.58
N LEU A 218 12.32 25.28 7.05
CA LEU A 218 13.15 24.16 7.51
C LEU A 218 14.64 24.47 7.33
N LEU A 219 15.03 25.03 6.19
CA LEU A 219 16.42 25.43 5.92
C LEU A 219 16.86 26.54 6.88
N ALA A 220 16.00 27.53 7.17
CA ALA A 220 16.27 28.58 8.14
C ALA A 220 16.40 28.04 9.57
N ASP A 221 15.63 27.01 9.92
CA ASP A 221 15.72 26.28 11.20
C ASP A 221 16.95 25.35 11.29
N GLY A 222 17.84 25.35 10.27
CA GLY A 222 19.05 24.53 10.23
C GLY A 222 18.80 23.07 9.87
N LYS A 223 17.63 22.71 9.35
CA LYS A 223 17.36 21.36 8.86
C LYS A 223 18.00 21.15 7.50
N GLU A 224 18.71 20.04 7.34
CA GLU A 224 19.42 19.69 6.12
C GLU A 224 18.82 18.45 5.42
N TYR A 225 18.14 17.60 6.19
CA TYR A 225 17.60 16.33 5.72
C TYR A 225 16.11 16.19 6.05
N LEU A 226 15.38 15.54 5.16
CA LEU A 226 13.96 15.26 5.30
C LEU A 226 13.72 13.77 5.16
N PHE A 227 13.15 13.15 6.19
CA PHE A 227 12.65 11.78 6.12
C PHE A 227 11.16 11.79 5.78
N VAL A 228 10.79 11.31 4.61
CA VAL A 228 9.42 11.24 4.10
C VAL A 228 8.89 9.83 4.21
N SER A 229 7.65 9.66 4.67
CA SER A 229 6.97 8.37 4.64
C SER A 229 5.45 8.53 4.68
N ASN A 230 4.74 7.46 4.36
CA ASN A 230 3.29 7.45 4.44
C ASN A 230 2.83 7.43 5.92
N SER A 231 1.78 8.18 6.24
CA SER A 231 1.22 8.24 7.61
C SER A 231 0.65 6.91 8.10
N ASP A 232 0.31 5.99 7.17
CA ASP A 232 -0.21 4.65 7.48
C ASP A 232 0.86 3.56 7.57
N ASN A 233 2.14 3.92 7.39
CA ASN A 233 3.27 3.01 7.57
C ASN A 233 3.92 3.24 8.95
N LEU A 234 3.52 2.47 9.95
CA LEU A 234 4.07 2.57 11.31
C LEU A 234 5.47 1.96 11.47
N GLY A 235 5.94 1.19 10.49
CA GLY A 235 7.32 0.70 10.42
C GLY A 235 8.33 1.76 9.96
N ALA A 236 7.87 2.87 9.39
CA ALA A 236 8.70 3.97 8.94
C ALA A 236 9.09 4.88 10.11
N VAL A 237 10.05 4.45 10.89
CA VAL A 237 10.62 5.18 12.04
C VAL A 237 11.94 5.84 11.64
N VAL A 238 12.34 6.89 12.36
CA VAL A 238 13.67 7.53 12.17
C VAL A 238 14.76 6.51 12.44
N ASP A 239 15.76 6.48 11.58
CA ASP A 239 16.90 5.58 11.66
C ASP A 239 18.21 6.37 11.52
N GLU A 240 18.98 6.37 12.60
CA GLU A 240 20.23 7.12 12.68
C GLU A 240 21.31 6.57 11.72
N ARG A 241 21.28 5.26 11.44
CA ARG A 241 22.25 4.61 10.53
C ARG A 241 22.04 5.06 9.09
N ILE A 242 20.76 5.18 8.67
CA ILE A 242 20.43 5.66 7.32
C ILE A 242 20.80 7.13 7.19
N LEU A 243 20.52 7.96 8.20
CA LEU A 243 20.93 9.36 8.20
C LEU A 243 22.46 9.51 8.11
N GLN A 244 23.21 8.74 8.93
CA GLN A 244 24.67 8.76 8.91
C GLN A 244 25.21 8.33 7.54
N HIS A 245 24.67 7.25 6.98
CA HIS A 245 25.03 6.78 5.64
C HIS A 245 24.81 7.87 4.57
N MET A 246 23.68 8.58 4.64
CA MET A 246 23.39 9.68 3.73
C MET A 246 24.42 10.84 3.85
N ILE A 247 24.85 11.13 5.08
CA ILE A 247 25.87 12.14 5.36
C ILE A 247 27.24 11.70 4.80
N ASP A 248 27.66 10.47 5.11
CA ASP A 248 28.97 9.94 4.74
C ASP A 248 29.13 9.78 3.22
N THR A 249 28.08 9.36 2.53
CA THR A 249 28.08 9.19 1.07
C THR A 249 27.76 10.48 0.32
N GLN A 250 27.43 11.55 1.02
CA GLN A 250 26.93 12.81 0.43
C GLN A 250 25.77 12.58 -0.55
N ALA A 251 24.93 11.60 -0.25
CA ALA A 251 23.76 11.29 -1.06
C ALA A 251 22.73 12.42 -0.96
N GLU A 252 22.20 12.85 -2.08
CA GLU A 252 21.13 13.84 -2.11
C GLU A 252 19.74 13.21 -1.96
N PHE A 253 19.63 11.90 -2.27
CA PHE A 253 18.39 11.15 -2.18
C PHE A 253 18.66 9.68 -1.88
N VAL A 254 17.98 9.15 -0.89
CA VAL A 254 18.01 7.72 -0.54
C VAL A 254 16.58 7.19 -0.48
N MET A 255 16.33 6.05 -1.13
CA MET A 255 15.05 5.35 -1.11
C MET A 255 15.18 4.04 -0.33
N GLU A 256 14.36 3.86 0.71
CA GLU A 256 14.23 2.56 1.34
C GLU A 256 13.44 1.62 0.44
N VAL A 257 14.04 0.50 0.09
CA VAL A 257 13.40 -0.61 -0.60
C VAL A 257 13.43 -1.84 0.28
N THR A 258 12.55 -2.79 0.03
CA THR A 258 12.54 -4.06 0.78
C THR A 258 12.28 -5.22 -0.17
N ASP A 259 12.57 -6.45 0.27
CA ASP A 259 12.37 -7.62 -0.56
C ASP A 259 10.90 -7.79 -0.95
N LYS A 260 10.66 -7.98 -2.23
CA LYS A 260 9.33 -8.11 -2.82
C LYS A 260 8.70 -9.45 -2.46
N THR A 261 7.50 -9.41 -1.95
CA THR A 261 6.69 -10.60 -1.66
C THR A 261 5.53 -10.73 -2.64
N LYS A 262 4.83 -11.86 -2.62
CA LYS A 262 3.61 -12.06 -3.43
C LYS A 262 2.48 -11.07 -3.09
N ALA A 263 2.53 -10.41 -1.95
CA ALA A 263 1.57 -9.37 -1.58
C ALA A 263 1.85 -8.02 -2.27
N ASP A 264 3.11 -7.78 -2.68
CA ASP A 264 3.60 -6.49 -3.19
C ASP A 264 3.69 -6.44 -4.72
N VAL A 265 3.12 -7.40 -5.43
CA VAL A 265 3.28 -7.57 -6.89
C VAL A 265 2.81 -6.36 -7.73
N LYS A 266 1.99 -5.48 -7.16
CA LYS A 266 1.47 -4.28 -7.84
C LYS A 266 2.20 -2.99 -7.49
N GLY A 267 3.14 -3.04 -6.56
CA GLY A 267 3.85 -1.84 -6.11
C GLY A 267 5.05 -1.49 -6.97
N GLY A 268 5.46 -0.23 -6.93
CA GLY A 268 6.62 0.27 -7.66
C GLY A 268 7.93 -0.38 -7.24
N THR A 269 8.88 -0.42 -8.16
CA THR A 269 10.23 -0.94 -7.93
C THR A 269 11.28 0.00 -8.49
N LEU A 270 12.47 -0.01 -7.89
CA LEU A 270 13.62 0.65 -8.51
C LEU A 270 14.17 -0.20 -9.65
N ILE A 271 14.51 0.47 -10.73
CA ILE A 271 15.15 -0.10 -11.91
C ILE A 271 16.40 0.72 -12.28
N ASP A 272 17.34 0.09 -12.95
CA ASP A 272 18.34 0.75 -13.75
C ASP A 272 17.83 0.87 -15.19
N TYR A 273 17.82 2.08 -15.71
CA TYR A 273 17.45 2.38 -17.09
C TYR A 273 18.57 3.18 -17.74
N GLU A 274 19.37 2.52 -18.58
CA GLU A 274 20.53 3.13 -19.25
C GLU A 274 21.55 3.77 -18.27
N GLY A 275 21.79 3.13 -17.12
CA GLY A 275 22.72 3.61 -16.09
C GLY A 275 22.12 4.64 -15.12
N GLN A 276 20.86 5.00 -15.30
CA GLN A 276 20.14 5.92 -14.41
C GLN A 276 19.10 5.18 -13.56
N MET A 277 19.12 5.41 -12.25
CA MET A 277 18.08 4.88 -11.39
C MET A 277 16.75 5.57 -11.63
N ARG A 278 15.68 4.77 -11.77
CA ARG A 278 14.30 5.23 -11.93
C ARG A 278 13.36 4.40 -11.07
N LEU A 279 12.24 5.01 -10.68
CA LEU A 279 11.10 4.28 -10.12
C LEU A 279 10.20 3.84 -11.27
N LEU A 280 9.89 2.54 -11.33
CA LEU A 280 8.92 1.97 -12.26
C LEU A 280 7.65 1.60 -11.49
N GLU A 281 6.54 2.24 -11.84
CA GLU A 281 5.22 1.95 -11.31
C GLU A 281 4.43 1.06 -12.29
N ILE A 282 3.54 0.21 -11.77
CA ILE A 282 2.76 -0.73 -12.60
C ILE A 282 1.95 -0.03 -13.71
N ALA A 283 1.52 1.22 -13.48
CA ALA A 283 0.78 2.00 -14.46
C ALA A 283 1.61 2.42 -15.69
N GLN A 284 2.94 2.34 -15.60
CA GLN A 284 3.90 2.67 -16.67
C GLN A 284 4.31 1.42 -17.46
N VAL A 285 3.89 0.24 -17.01
CA VAL A 285 4.30 -1.04 -17.61
C VAL A 285 3.36 -1.40 -18.78
N PRO A 286 3.89 -1.66 -19.97
CA PRO A 286 3.10 -2.19 -21.09
C PRO A 286 2.33 -3.46 -20.70
N ASN A 287 1.11 -3.63 -21.24
CA ASN A 287 0.23 -4.73 -20.84
C ASN A 287 0.86 -6.13 -21.02
N GLU A 288 1.68 -6.29 -22.04
CA GLU A 288 2.42 -7.52 -22.36
C GLU A 288 3.48 -7.88 -21.31
N HIS A 289 4.00 -6.88 -20.57
CA HIS A 289 5.06 -7.05 -19.57
C HIS A 289 4.55 -6.99 -18.11
N VAL A 290 3.25 -6.88 -17.89
CA VAL A 290 2.66 -6.79 -16.54
C VAL A 290 2.97 -8.03 -15.70
N GLU A 291 2.96 -9.23 -16.28
CA GLU A 291 3.29 -10.47 -15.56
C GLU A 291 4.79 -10.54 -15.21
N ASP A 292 5.65 -10.05 -16.09
CA ASP A 292 7.08 -9.90 -15.83
C ASP A 292 7.33 -8.93 -14.66
N PHE A 293 6.63 -7.78 -14.67
CA PHE A 293 6.72 -6.79 -13.59
C PHE A 293 6.28 -7.38 -12.23
N LYS A 294 5.26 -8.21 -12.21
CA LYS A 294 4.78 -8.90 -11.01
C LYS A 294 5.75 -10.00 -10.53
N SER A 295 6.67 -10.45 -11.36
CA SER A 295 7.60 -11.53 -11.03
C SER A 295 8.59 -11.10 -9.96
N VAL A 296 8.57 -11.78 -8.82
CA VAL A 296 9.55 -11.60 -7.72
C VAL A 296 10.96 -12.14 -8.08
N ARG A 297 11.09 -12.85 -9.21
CA ARG A 297 12.39 -13.32 -9.70
C ARG A 297 13.10 -12.25 -10.53
N LYS A 298 12.35 -11.48 -11.34
CA LYS A 298 12.88 -10.40 -12.19
C LYS A 298 13.07 -9.13 -11.38
N PHE A 299 12.07 -8.72 -10.61
CA PHE A 299 12.11 -7.54 -9.75
C PHE A 299 12.05 -7.97 -8.28
N LYS A 300 13.20 -8.03 -7.64
CA LYS A 300 13.38 -8.60 -6.30
C LYS A 300 13.01 -7.64 -5.18
N ILE A 301 13.06 -6.34 -5.45
CA ILE A 301 12.86 -5.28 -4.47
C ILE A 301 11.56 -4.52 -4.73
N PHE A 302 11.07 -3.85 -3.70
CA PHE A 302 9.82 -3.12 -3.69
C PHE A 302 10.03 -1.75 -3.02
N ASN A 303 9.48 -0.69 -3.61
CA ASN A 303 9.54 0.66 -3.05
C ASN A 303 8.63 0.78 -1.82
N THR A 304 9.21 1.12 -0.68
CA THR A 304 8.46 1.35 0.58
C THR A 304 7.81 2.73 0.64
N ASN A 305 8.19 3.64 -0.25
CA ASN A 305 7.90 5.07 -0.21
C ASN A 305 8.44 5.78 1.05
N ASN A 306 9.46 5.22 1.68
CA ASN A 306 10.28 5.88 2.70
C ASN A 306 11.47 6.52 1.98
N LEU A 307 11.54 7.84 2.00
CA LEU A 307 12.51 8.62 1.24
C LEU A 307 13.30 9.52 2.18
N TRP A 308 14.60 9.62 1.94
CA TRP A 308 15.51 10.52 2.63
C TRP A 308 16.04 11.53 1.63
N ILE A 309 15.88 12.81 1.89
CA ILE A 309 16.09 13.88 0.91
C ILE A 309 16.97 14.97 1.52
N ASN A 310 18.01 15.38 0.80
CA ASN A 310 18.78 16.56 1.16
C ASN A 310 18.01 17.83 0.76
N LEU A 311 17.65 18.65 1.75
CA LEU A 311 16.83 19.86 1.55
C LEU A 311 17.55 20.94 0.72
N LYS A 312 18.88 21.07 0.85
CA LYS A 312 19.68 22.02 0.06
C LYS A 312 19.70 21.61 -1.41
N ALA A 313 19.84 20.31 -1.68
CA ALA A 313 19.76 19.76 -3.03
C ALA A 313 18.36 19.95 -3.62
N LEU A 314 17.32 19.67 -2.83
CA LEU A 314 15.94 19.92 -3.25
C LEU A 314 15.73 21.39 -3.61
N LYS A 315 16.17 22.34 -2.76
CA LYS A 315 16.05 23.78 -3.05
C LYS A 315 16.77 24.15 -4.34
N ARG A 316 17.99 23.63 -4.55
CA ARG A 316 18.76 23.84 -5.78
C ARG A 316 17.97 23.38 -7.01
N ILE A 317 17.51 22.13 -7.03
CA ILE A 317 16.79 21.54 -8.17
C ILE A 317 15.52 22.34 -8.47
N MET A 318 14.72 22.64 -7.45
CA MET A 318 13.46 23.37 -7.63
C MET A 318 13.66 24.81 -8.11
N SER A 319 14.82 25.44 -7.79
CA SER A 319 15.10 26.83 -8.19
C SER A 319 15.74 26.96 -9.58
N THR A 320 16.35 25.89 -10.13
CA THR A 320 17.09 25.94 -11.39
C THR A 320 16.36 25.24 -12.53
N GLU A 321 16.17 23.94 -12.40
CA GLU A 321 15.69 23.07 -13.48
C GLU A 321 14.21 22.72 -13.33
N GLY A 322 13.68 22.88 -12.12
CA GLY A 322 12.39 22.29 -11.75
C GLY A 322 12.49 20.76 -11.64
N MET A 323 11.41 20.11 -11.25
CA MET A 323 11.37 18.66 -11.07
C MET A 323 10.29 18.04 -11.94
N GLU A 324 10.70 17.36 -13.00
CA GLU A 324 9.80 16.64 -13.89
C GLU A 324 9.64 15.18 -13.43
N LEU A 325 8.52 14.90 -12.78
CA LEU A 325 8.15 13.55 -12.37
C LEU A 325 7.35 12.86 -13.48
N ASP A 326 7.51 11.55 -13.58
CA ASP A 326 6.76 10.72 -14.53
C ASP A 326 5.26 10.76 -14.20
N ILE A 327 4.42 10.86 -15.25
CA ILE A 327 2.98 11.02 -15.10
C ILE A 327 2.31 9.65 -14.99
N ILE A 328 1.45 9.52 -13.99
CA ILE A 328 0.57 8.37 -13.80
C ILE A 328 -0.83 8.79 -14.18
N VAL A 329 -1.33 8.28 -15.31
CA VAL A 329 -2.70 8.53 -15.76
C VAL A 329 -3.63 7.56 -15.05
N ASN A 330 -4.56 8.09 -14.24
CA ASN A 330 -5.50 7.30 -13.45
C ASN A 330 -6.96 7.55 -13.93
N PRO A 331 -7.50 6.70 -14.82
CA PRO A 331 -8.89 6.83 -15.27
C PRO A 331 -9.86 6.45 -14.14
N LYS A 332 -10.92 7.24 -14.00
CA LYS A 332 -12.00 7.05 -13.02
C LYS A 332 -13.34 7.26 -13.67
N VAL A 333 -14.38 6.83 -12.99
CA VAL A 333 -15.77 7.19 -13.28
C VAL A 333 -16.25 8.06 -12.13
N ALA A 334 -16.72 9.24 -12.43
CA ALA A 334 -17.32 10.15 -11.45
C ALA A 334 -18.70 9.65 -10.99
N ASP A 335 -19.24 10.21 -9.91
CA ASP A 335 -20.51 9.76 -9.32
C ASP A 335 -21.70 9.93 -10.27
N ASP A 336 -21.60 10.85 -11.23
CA ASP A 336 -22.57 11.08 -12.30
C ASP A 336 -22.41 10.13 -13.51
N GLY A 337 -21.48 9.18 -13.45
CA GLY A 337 -21.19 8.23 -14.52
C GLY A 337 -20.21 8.75 -15.58
N GLN A 338 -19.74 10.01 -15.51
CA GLN A 338 -18.81 10.58 -16.47
C GLN A 338 -17.42 9.98 -16.33
N ALA A 339 -16.80 9.58 -17.46
CA ALA A 339 -15.42 9.17 -17.48
C ALA A 339 -14.49 10.38 -17.30
N VAL A 340 -13.59 10.29 -16.31
CA VAL A 340 -12.64 11.35 -15.97
C VAL A 340 -11.22 10.80 -15.83
N LEU A 341 -10.24 11.67 -16.04
CA LEU A 341 -8.83 11.39 -15.86
C LEU A 341 -8.27 12.18 -14.66
N GLN A 342 -7.38 11.56 -13.92
CA GLN A 342 -6.56 12.17 -12.89
C GLN A 342 -5.09 11.99 -13.29
N LEU A 343 -4.33 13.08 -13.32
CA LEU A 343 -2.90 13.05 -13.58
C LEU A 343 -2.17 13.10 -12.24
N GLU A 344 -1.54 12.00 -11.88
CA GLU A 344 -0.87 11.83 -10.60
C GLU A 344 0.65 11.69 -10.81
N THR A 345 1.42 11.99 -9.78
CA THR A 345 2.87 11.76 -9.75
C THR A 345 3.29 11.06 -8.46
N ALA A 346 4.38 10.30 -8.51
CA ALA A 346 4.94 9.58 -7.37
C ALA A 346 6.21 10.29 -6.85
N SER A 347 6.31 10.47 -5.52
CA SER A 347 7.47 11.14 -4.91
C SER A 347 8.79 10.41 -5.17
N GLY A 348 8.78 9.08 -5.21
CA GLY A 348 9.98 8.29 -5.52
C GLY A 348 10.51 8.48 -6.94
N ALA A 349 9.69 8.95 -7.89
CA ALA A 349 10.14 9.25 -9.26
C ALA A 349 11.18 10.38 -9.33
N ALA A 350 11.32 11.16 -8.24
CA ALA A 350 12.32 12.20 -8.11
C ALA A 350 13.77 11.67 -8.05
N VAL A 351 13.98 10.40 -7.79
CA VAL A 351 15.31 9.78 -7.64
C VAL A 351 16.27 10.13 -8.76
N LYS A 352 15.77 10.25 -10.00
CA LYS A 352 16.55 10.57 -11.21
C LYS A 352 17.13 12.00 -11.25
N HIS A 353 16.64 12.92 -10.42
CA HIS A 353 17.07 14.34 -10.41
C HIS A 353 18.17 14.63 -9.39
N PHE A 354 18.44 13.72 -8.48
CA PHE A 354 19.38 13.92 -7.38
C PHE A 354 20.73 13.23 -7.65
N LYS A 355 21.80 13.86 -7.19
CA LYS A 355 23.16 13.31 -7.28
C LYS A 355 23.38 12.25 -6.20
N ASN A 356 24.20 11.25 -6.51
CA ASN A 356 24.50 10.13 -5.59
C ASN A 356 23.25 9.46 -5.03
N ALA A 357 22.15 9.52 -5.80
CA ALA A 357 20.89 8.88 -5.39
C ALA A 357 21.03 7.36 -5.46
N HIS A 358 20.56 6.66 -4.42
CA HIS A 358 20.60 5.19 -4.37
C HIS A 358 19.51 4.62 -3.46
N GLY A 359 19.34 3.30 -3.49
CA GLY A 359 18.44 2.59 -2.61
C GLY A 359 19.16 1.97 -1.41
N ILE A 360 18.42 1.74 -0.34
CA ILE A 360 18.85 0.89 0.78
C ILE A 360 17.84 -0.23 0.95
N ASN A 361 18.29 -1.49 0.85
CA ASN A 361 17.42 -2.65 1.11
C ASN A 361 17.28 -2.85 2.61
N VAL A 362 16.12 -2.45 3.14
CA VAL A 362 15.81 -2.44 4.57
C VAL A 362 15.02 -3.68 5.00
N PRO A 363 15.07 -4.06 6.29
CA PRO A 363 14.22 -5.12 6.83
C PRO A 363 12.73 -4.84 6.61
N ARG A 364 11.96 -5.90 6.41
CA ARG A 364 10.51 -5.81 6.19
C ARG A 364 9.77 -5.13 7.34
N THR A 365 10.30 -5.15 8.55
CA THR A 365 9.76 -4.46 9.72
C THR A 365 9.64 -2.95 9.53
N ARG A 366 10.40 -2.35 8.61
CA ARG A 366 10.28 -0.93 8.27
C ARG A 366 9.13 -0.62 7.29
N PHE A 367 8.44 -1.66 6.81
CA PHE A 367 7.30 -1.51 5.89
C PHE A 367 6.07 -2.25 6.42
N LEU A 368 5.26 -1.55 7.21
CA LEU A 368 4.03 -2.05 7.83
C LEU A 368 2.81 -1.18 7.41
N PRO A 369 2.50 -1.10 6.11
CA PRO A 369 1.39 -0.28 5.64
C PRO A 369 0.05 -0.95 5.95
N VAL A 370 -0.95 -0.15 6.30
CA VAL A 370 -2.32 -0.62 6.48
C VAL A 370 -3.17 -0.17 5.30
N LYS A 371 -3.30 -1.01 4.28
CA LYS A 371 -4.09 -0.74 3.06
C LYS A 371 -5.48 -1.37 3.10
N SER A 372 -5.68 -2.35 3.98
CA SER A 372 -6.92 -3.12 4.14
C SER A 372 -7.19 -3.44 5.61
N CYS A 373 -8.40 -3.95 5.89
CA CYS A 373 -8.72 -4.45 7.22
C CYS A 373 -7.96 -5.73 7.60
N SER A 374 -7.40 -6.45 6.63
CA SER A 374 -6.48 -7.56 6.91
C SER A 374 -5.18 -7.06 7.54
N ASP A 375 -4.60 -5.99 6.98
CA ASP A 375 -3.40 -5.37 7.54
C ASP A 375 -3.70 -4.74 8.90
N LEU A 376 -4.89 -4.14 9.06
CA LEU A 376 -5.32 -3.58 10.33
C LEU A 376 -5.43 -4.64 11.42
N LEU A 377 -6.00 -5.81 11.12
CA LEU A 377 -6.07 -6.92 12.06
C LEU A 377 -4.67 -7.33 12.55
N LEU A 378 -3.72 -7.41 11.64
CA LEU A 378 -2.33 -7.73 11.97
C LEU A 378 -1.74 -6.72 12.96
N ILE A 379 -1.88 -5.43 12.68
CA ILE A 379 -1.32 -4.35 13.54
C ILE A 379 -2.01 -4.31 14.91
N MET A 380 -3.34 -4.48 14.95
CA MET A 380 -4.12 -4.44 16.20
C MET A 380 -3.86 -5.65 17.11
N SER A 381 -3.42 -6.78 16.54
CA SER A 381 -3.26 -8.06 17.25
C SER A 381 -2.04 -8.09 18.18
N ASP A 382 -1.87 -9.22 18.84
CA ASP A 382 -0.73 -9.54 19.71
C ASP A 382 0.56 -9.95 18.97
N ILE A 383 0.57 -9.92 17.63
CA ILE A 383 1.81 -10.05 16.81
C ILE A 383 2.80 -8.95 17.13
N TYR A 384 2.29 -7.74 17.42
CA TYR A 384 3.12 -6.60 17.77
C TYR A 384 2.88 -6.15 19.21
N SER A 385 3.96 -5.89 19.92
CA SER A 385 4.00 -5.08 21.14
C SER A 385 4.18 -3.60 20.77
N LEU A 386 3.88 -2.72 21.70
CA LEU A 386 4.06 -1.29 21.51
C LEU A 386 5.11 -0.78 22.49
N GLU A 387 6.23 -0.29 21.95
CA GLU A 387 7.33 0.30 22.69
C GLU A 387 7.56 1.73 22.21
N HIS A 388 7.36 2.71 23.07
CA HIS A 388 7.56 4.14 22.78
C HIS A 388 6.89 4.63 21.46
N GLY A 389 5.74 4.07 21.11
CA GLY A 389 5.04 4.38 19.87
C GLY A 389 5.49 3.54 18.65
N GLN A 390 6.51 2.71 18.80
CA GLN A 390 6.97 1.78 17.76
C GLN A 390 6.30 0.41 17.91
N LEU A 391 6.04 -0.23 16.79
CA LEU A 391 5.56 -1.61 16.74
C LEU A 391 6.76 -2.56 16.70
N VAL A 392 6.92 -3.36 17.74
CA VAL A 392 7.96 -4.39 17.85
C VAL A 392 7.30 -5.75 17.79
N ILE A 393 7.90 -6.70 17.07
CA ILE A 393 7.37 -8.07 17.03
C ILE A 393 7.39 -8.62 18.46
N ASN A 394 6.27 -9.23 18.86
CA ASN A 394 6.13 -9.84 20.18
C ASN A 394 7.16 -10.96 20.38
N GLU A 395 7.95 -10.88 21.43
CA GLU A 395 9.00 -11.86 21.76
C GLU A 395 8.47 -13.30 21.92
N GLN A 396 7.19 -13.45 22.25
CA GLN A 396 6.53 -14.77 22.33
C GLN A 396 6.33 -15.42 20.95
N ARG A 397 6.49 -14.66 19.87
CA ARG A 397 6.41 -15.22 18.53
C ARG A 397 7.74 -15.88 18.15
N MET A 398 7.69 -17.19 17.95
CA MET A 398 8.89 -18.00 17.65
C MET A 398 9.45 -17.75 16.23
N PHE A 399 8.71 -17.08 15.35
CA PHE A 399 9.09 -16.83 13.96
C PHE A 399 9.13 -15.33 13.68
N GLU A 400 10.12 -14.86 12.95
CA GLU A 400 10.23 -13.45 12.53
C GLU A 400 9.20 -13.05 11.46
N THR A 401 8.59 -14.04 10.78
CA THR A 401 7.61 -13.81 9.74
C THR A 401 6.22 -13.53 10.32
N THR A 402 5.51 -12.57 9.73
CA THR A 402 4.12 -12.28 10.10
C THR A 402 3.16 -13.27 9.45
N PRO A 403 2.00 -13.57 10.09
CA PRO A 403 1.00 -14.45 9.52
C PRO A 403 0.36 -13.84 8.25
N VAL A 404 -0.05 -14.70 7.33
CA VAL A 404 -0.83 -14.29 6.16
C VAL A 404 -2.30 -14.18 6.55
N ILE A 405 -2.86 -12.97 6.52
CA ILE A 405 -4.26 -12.71 6.86
C ILE A 405 -5.04 -12.30 5.61
N LYS A 406 -6.14 -12.99 5.33
CA LYS A 406 -7.07 -12.69 4.24
C LYS A 406 -8.49 -12.60 4.76
N LEU A 407 -9.02 -11.38 4.83
CA LEU A 407 -10.40 -11.10 5.18
C LEU A 407 -11.21 -10.78 3.92
N GLY A 408 -12.33 -11.47 3.74
CA GLY A 408 -13.23 -11.29 2.61
C GLY A 408 -14.05 -9.99 2.65
N ASP A 409 -14.98 -9.87 1.71
CA ASP A 409 -15.73 -8.63 1.41
C ASP A 409 -16.52 -8.07 2.59
N HIS A 410 -17.01 -8.94 3.46
CA HIS A 410 -17.73 -8.54 4.68
C HIS A 410 -16.87 -7.72 5.66
N PHE A 411 -15.56 -7.75 5.51
CA PHE A 411 -14.60 -7.02 6.35
C PHE A 411 -13.96 -5.81 5.65
N LYS A 412 -14.27 -5.54 4.39
CA LYS A 412 -13.63 -4.45 3.63
C LYS A 412 -13.81 -3.07 4.25
N LYS A 413 -15.01 -2.78 4.79
CA LYS A 413 -15.31 -1.49 5.44
C LYS A 413 -14.97 -1.56 6.92
N ILE A 414 -14.31 -0.52 7.45
CA ILE A 414 -13.89 -0.45 8.85
C ILE A 414 -15.04 -0.66 9.84
N ALA A 415 -16.20 -0.07 9.60
CA ALA A 415 -17.38 -0.26 10.45
C ALA A 415 -17.84 -1.72 10.49
N ASN A 416 -17.74 -2.42 9.36
CA ASN A 416 -18.08 -3.83 9.29
C ASN A 416 -17.04 -4.72 9.98
N PHE A 417 -15.77 -4.37 9.84
CA PHE A 417 -14.67 -5.02 10.55
C PHE A 417 -14.85 -4.89 12.08
N GLN A 418 -15.02 -3.68 12.60
CA GLN A 418 -15.22 -3.42 14.02
C GLN A 418 -16.45 -4.14 14.59
N LYS A 419 -17.55 -4.21 13.82
CA LYS A 419 -18.76 -4.92 14.23
C LYS A 419 -18.55 -6.44 14.37
N ARG A 420 -17.61 -7.02 13.60
CA ARG A 420 -17.39 -8.47 13.54
C ARG A 420 -16.36 -8.98 14.54
N PHE A 421 -15.57 -8.12 15.13
CA PHE A 421 -14.64 -8.47 16.20
C PHE A 421 -15.09 -7.81 17.51
N LYS A 422 -15.63 -8.61 18.45
CA LYS A 422 -15.91 -8.10 19.81
C LYS A 422 -14.62 -7.72 20.53
N LYS A 423 -13.54 -8.42 20.27
CA LYS A 423 -12.16 -8.15 20.65
C LYS A 423 -11.26 -8.78 19.59
N ILE A 424 -10.16 -8.14 19.28
CA ILE A 424 -9.15 -8.70 18.36
C ILE A 424 -8.65 -10.03 18.93
N PRO A 425 -8.62 -11.11 18.13
CA PRO A 425 -8.15 -12.42 18.60
C PRO A 425 -6.65 -12.42 18.87
N ASN A 426 -6.22 -13.33 19.74
CA ASN A 426 -4.81 -13.64 19.94
C ASN A 426 -4.33 -14.49 18.75
N ILE A 427 -3.31 -14.04 18.06
CA ILE A 427 -2.80 -14.67 16.83
C ILE A 427 -1.27 -14.82 16.83
N VAL A 428 -0.62 -14.72 17.98
CA VAL A 428 0.85 -14.82 18.09
C VAL A 428 1.42 -16.12 17.51
N GLU A 429 0.66 -17.21 17.56
CA GLU A 429 1.03 -18.53 17.01
C GLU A 429 0.32 -18.84 15.66
N LEU A 430 -0.27 -17.85 15.02
CA LEU A 430 -0.96 -18.01 13.74
C LEU A 430 0.05 -17.98 12.57
N ASP A 431 -0.17 -18.83 11.55
CA ASP A 431 0.57 -18.81 10.28
C ASP A 431 -0.29 -18.26 9.14
N HIS A 432 -1.55 -18.69 9.10
CA HIS A 432 -2.46 -18.31 8.03
C HIS A 432 -3.89 -18.20 8.53
N LEU A 433 -4.55 -17.08 8.20
CA LEU A 433 -5.98 -16.88 8.42
C LEU A 433 -6.67 -16.51 7.11
N THR A 434 -7.69 -17.28 6.73
CA THR A 434 -8.63 -16.89 5.69
C THR A 434 -10.04 -16.87 6.27
N VAL A 435 -10.74 -15.74 6.14
CA VAL A 435 -12.13 -15.58 6.55
C VAL A 435 -12.97 -15.11 5.37
N THR A 436 -14.00 -15.86 5.02
CA THR A 436 -14.94 -15.54 3.94
C THR A 436 -16.37 -15.59 4.44
N GLY A 437 -17.21 -14.66 4.00
CA GLY A 437 -18.61 -14.59 4.37
C GLY A 437 -18.87 -13.87 5.70
N ASP A 438 -20.06 -14.02 6.26
CA ASP A 438 -20.53 -13.33 7.46
C ASP A 438 -20.09 -14.05 8.74
N VAL A 439 -18.89 -13.72 9.21
CA VAL A 439 -18.25 -14.33 10.38
C VAL A 439 -18.06 -13.31 11.50
N TYR A 440 -18.39 -13.67 12.72
CA TYR A 440 -18.23 -12.86 13.93
C TYR A 440 -17.33 -13.56 14.93
N PHE A 441 -16.42 -12.81 15.51
CA PHE A 441 -15.48 -13.30 16.53
C PHE A 441 -15.87 -12.77 17.90
N GLY A 442 -15.93 -13.69 18.88
CA GLY A 442 -16.14 -13.40 20.28
C GLY A 442 -14.93 -12.71 20.94
N ARG A 443 -14.98 -12.64 22.28
CA ARG A 443 -13.87 -12.13 23.09
C ARG A 443 -12.90 -13.26 23.40
N ASN A 444 -11.62 -12.92 23.56
CA ASN A 444 -10.57 -13.87 23.96
C ASN A 444 -10.48 -15.12 23.07
N VAL A 445 -10.74 -14.95 21.77
CA VAL A 445 -10.54 -16.00 20.77
C VAL A 445 -9.05 -16.13 20.52
N THR A 446 -8.54 -17.36 20.40
CA THR A 446 -7.15 -17.66 20.05
C THR A 446 -7.11 -18.45 18.75
N LEU A 447 -6.28 -18.02 17.81
CA LEU A 447 -6.09 -18.67 16.51
C LEU A 447 -4.63 -19.11 16.39
N ARG A 448 -4.40 -20.39 15.99
CA ARG A 448 -3.06 -20.99 15.88
C ARG A 448 -2.90 -21.74 14.56
N GLY A 449 -1.68 -21.76 14.04
CA GLY A 449 -1.34 -22.43 12.79
C GLY A 449 -2.17 -21.93 11.61
N THR A 450 -2.81 -22.81 10.86
CA THR A 450 -3.66 -22.47 9.71
C THR A 450 -5.13 -22.52 10.06
N VAL A 451 -5.83 -21.39 9.97
CA VAL A 451 -7.28 -21.29 10.25
C VAL A 451 -8.01 -20.74 9.02
N ILE A 452 -9.02 -21.48 8.57
CA ILE A 452 -9.87 -21.09 7.44
C ILE A 452 -11.32 -21.14 7.90
N VAL A 453 -12.04 -20.01 7.77
CA VAL A 453 -13.46 -19.89 8.15
C VAL A 453 -14.26 -19.41 6.95
N VAL A 454 -15.23 -20.20 6.50
CA VAL A 454 -16.05 -19.90 5.32
C VAL A 454 -17.53 -19.99 5.70
N ALA A 455 -18.19 -18.84 5.85
CA ALA A 455 -19.65 -18.78 5.91
C ALA A 455 -20.20 -18.75 4.48
N ASN A 456 -21.15 -19.67 4.18
CA ASN A 456 -21.81 -19.68 2.88
C ASN A 456 -22.70 -18.44 2.71
N GLU A 457 -23.10 -18.15 1.49
CA GLU A 457 -23.97 -17.03 1.18
C GLU A 457 -25.29 -17.11 1.96
N GLY A 458 -25.71 -16.00 2.57
CA GLY A 458 -26.89 -15.94 3.44
C GLY A 458 -26.75 -16.64 4.80
N GLN A 459 -25.58 -17.20 5.11
CA GLN A 459 -25.31 -17.86 6.39
C GLN A 459 -24.36 -17.02 7.25
N ARG A 460 -24.41 -17.27 8.57
CA ARG A 460 -23.56 -16.61 9.55
C ARG A 460 -22.85 -17.63 10.42
N ILE A 461 -21.59 -17.37 10.72
CA ILE A 461 -20.81 -18.13 11.71
C ILE A 461 -20.49 -17.20 12.88
N ASP A 462 -20.85 -17.63 14.09
CA ASP A 462 -20.49 -16.95 15.34
C ASP A 462 -19.45 -17.80 16.08
N ILE A 463 -18.23 -17.28 16.20
CA ILE A 463 -17.16 -17.89 16.99
C ILE A 463 -17.33 -17.41 18.43
N PRO A 464 -17.55 -18.30 19.41
CA PRO A 464 -17.87 -17.93 20.79
C PRO A 464 -16.68 -17.32 21.53
N ASP A 465 -16.98 -16.65 22.63
CA ASP A 465 -15.99 -16.11 23.55
C ASP A 465 -15.09 -17.25 24.10
N GLY A 466 -13.77 -17.02 24.18
CA GLY A 466 -12.79 -17.99 24.70
C GLY A 466 -12.47 -19.18 23.78
N CYS A 467 -12.98 -19.19 22.56
CA CYS A 467 -12.73 -20.27 21.61
C CYS A 467 -11.26 -20.31 21.16
N VAL A 468 -10.70 -21.52 21.07
CA VAL A 468 -9.38 -21.78 20.50
C VAL A 468 -9.55 -22.55 19.19
N LEU A 469 -9.04 -22.00 18.10
CA LEU A 469 -9.01 -22.64 16.78
C LEU A 469 -7.56 -22.89 16.40
N GLU A 470 -7.21 -24.16 16.27
CA GLU A 470 -5.86 -24.56 15.90
C GLU A 470 -5.91 -25.51 14.70
N ASN A 471 -5.26 -25.13 13.59
CA ASN A 471 -5.24 -25.91 12.35
C ASN A 471 -6.65 -26.36 11.93
N ARG A 472 -7.59 -25.41 11.79
CA ARG A 472 -9.03 -25.69 11.57
C ARG A 472 -9.56 -25.08 10.29
N LEU A 473 -10.39 -25.85 9.61
CA LEU A 473 -11.30 -25.40 8.57
C LEU A 473 -12.73 -25.48 9.12
N LEU A 474 -13.40 -24.33 9.14
CA LEU A 474 -14.82 -24.21 9.51
C LEU A 474 -15.61 -23.77 8.27
N SER A 475 -16.64 -24.50 7.91
CA SER A 475 -17.53 -24.15 6.80
C SER A 475 -18.99 -24.43 7.15
N GLY A 476 -19.91 -23.66 6.55
CA GLY A 476 -21.34 -23.85 6.71
C GLY A 476 -21.97 -22.96 7.78
N ASN A 477 -23.13 -23.38 8.28
CA ASN A 477 -23.95 -22.63 9.23
C ASN A 477 -23.71 -23.17 10.66
N LEU A 478 -22.56 -22.84 11.26
CA LEU A 478 -22.16 -23.39 12.55
C LEU A 478 -22.28 -22.34 13.66
N THR A 479 -23.12 -22.65 14.69
CA THR A 479 -23.02 -22.00 16.00
C THR A 479 -22.19 -22.92 16.89
N MET A 480 -21.00 -22.47 17.28
CA MET A 480 -20.13 -23.21 18.20
C MET A 480 -20.54 -22.91 19.63
N THR A 481 -20.81 -23.95 20.43
CA THR A 481 -21.02 -23.80 21.86
C THR A 481 -19.78 -24.31 22.59
N VAL A 482 -19.21 -23.49 23.45
CA VAL A 482 -18.16 -23.93 24.37
C VAL A 482 -18.84 -24.72 25.48
N VAL A 483 -18.54 -25.99 25.60
CA VAL A 483 -18.94 -26.79 26.74
C VAL A 483 -17.94 -26.51 27.86
N GLU A 484 -18.35 -25.76 28.88
CA GLU A 484 -17.58 -25.65 30.12
C GLU A 484 -17.52 -27.05 30.81
N LEU A 485 -16.35 -27.64 30.81
CA LEU A 485 -16.08 -28.82 31.62
C LEU A 485 -15.98 -28.37 33.09
N ALA A 486 -16.77 -29.03 33.94
CA ALA A 486 -16.75 -28.80 35.39
C ALA A 486 -15.31 -28.90 35.95
N PRO A 487 -14.95 -28.13 37.00
CA PRO A 487 -13.56 -28.00 37.47
C PRO A 487 -12.83 -29.31 37.83
N GLN A 488 -13.56 -30.39 38.05
CA GLN A 488 -12.98 -31.68 38.42
C GLN A 488 -12.43 -32.52 37.25
N GLN A 489 -12.69 -32.13 35.98
CA GLN A 489 -12.21 -32.87 34.80
C GLN A 489 -11.02 -32.21 34.05
N ARG A 490 -10.34 -31.24 34.69
CA ARG A 490 -9.20 -30.52 34.07
C ARG A 490 -7.88 -31.32 34.02
N ARG A 491 -7.90 -32.63 34.36
CA ARG A 491 -6.69 -33.46 34.17
C ARG A 491 -6.82 -34.29 32.90
N THR A 492 -6.05 -33.89 31.88
CA THR A 492 -5.67 -34.65 30.70
C THR A 492 -6.76 -35.02 29.70
N VAL A 493 -7.38 -34.02 29.00
CA VAL A 493 -7.89 -34.26 27.63
C VAL A 493 -7.75 -32.98 26.82
N PRO A 494 -7.14 -32.99 25.61
CA PRO A 494 -7.18 -31.84 24.69
C PRO A 494 -8.63 -31.52 24.35
N GLY A 495 -9.02 -30.24 24.44
CA GLY A 495 -10.39 -29.76 24.36
C GLY A 495 -11.19 -30.34 23.19
N CYS A 496 -12.20 -31.15 23.49
CA CYS A 496 -13.19 -31.61 22.52
C CYS A 496 -14.26 -30.54 22.33
N LEU A 497 -14.23 -29.86 21.22
CA LEU A 497 -15.35 -29.03 20.76
C LEU A 497 -16.48 -29.95 20.21
N ARG A 498 -17.64 -29.95 20.86
CA ARG A 498 -18.86 -30.56 20.31
C ARG A 498 -19.57 -29.50 19.45
N VAL A 499 -19.74 -29.81 18.20
CA VAL A 499 -20.54 -29.03 17.25
C VAL A 499 -21.97 -29.63 17.24
N THR A 500 -22.96 -28.86 17.64
CA THR A 500 -24.37 -29.25 17.47
C THR A 500 -25.03 -28.37 16.40
N PRO A 501 -25.63 -28.93 15.35
CA PRO A 501 -26.39 -28.14 14.39
C PRO A 501 -27.72 -27.69 14.99
N ARG A 502 -28.01 -26.40 14.96
CA ARG A 502 -29.35 -25.86 15.28
C ARG A 502 -30.18 -25.86 13.99
N GLN A 503 -31.10 -26.80 13.87
CA GLN A 503 -32.15 -26.71 12.88
C GLN A 503 -33.21 -25.68 13.32
N ARG A 504 -33.50 -24.70 12.47
CA ARG A 504 -34.72 -23.88 12.60
C ARG A 504 -35.92 -24.75 12.19
N SER A 505 -36.77 -25.05 13.15
CA SER A 505 -38.05 -25.66 12.88
C SER A 505 -39.00 -24.64 12.25
N THR A 506 -39.30 -24.79 10.97
CA THR A 506 -40.57 -24.32 10.41
C THR A 506 -41.63 -25.36 10.83
N GLY A 507 -42.67 -24.88 11.51
CA GLY A 507 -43.69 -25.73 12.08
C GLY A 507 -44.46 -26.51 11.03
N PHE A 508 -44.54 -27.82 11.25
CA PHE A 508 -45.64 -28.66 10.85
C PHE A 508 -45.89 -29.65 11.99
N ARG A 509 -47.14 -29.66 12.51
CA ARG A 509 -47.63 -30.68 13.41
C ARG A 509 -47.81 -31.97 12.61
N ASP A 510 -47.29 -33.10 13.10
CA ASP A 510 -48.13 -34.30 13.33
C ASP A 510 -47.29 -35.43 13.94
N THR A 511 -47.91 -35.98 14.95
CA THR A 511 -47.96 -37.32 15.58
C THR A 511 -47.00 -38.43 15.12
N ALA A 512 -46.32 -39.02 16.06
CA ALA A 512 -46.23 -40.46 16.39
C ALA A 512 -44.81 -40.96 16.73
N ALA A 513 -44.70 -41.50 17.93
CA ALA A 513 -43.89 -42.61 18.46
C ALA A 513 -42.36 -42.70 18.28
N PRO A 514 -41.64 -43.15 19.29
CA PRO A 514 -40.17 -43.10 19.34
C PRO A 514 -39.56 -44.37 18.74
N LEU A 515 -38.67 -44.16 17.75
CA LEU A 515 -37.76 -45.21 17.31
C LEU A 515 -36.37 -44.96 17.92
N ARG A 516 -35.92 -45.92 18.69
CA ARG A 516 -34.56 -46.05 19.21
C ARG A 516 -33.63 -46.26 18.02
N TYR A 517 -32.60 -45.41 17.90
CA TYR A 517 -31.46 -45.73 17.05
C TYR A 517 -30.16 -45.70 17.85
N ALA A 518 -29.47 -46.83 17.68
CA ALA A 518 -28.19 -47.13 18.27
C ALA A 518 -27.07 -46.29 17.72
N HIS A 519 -26.08 -46.06 18.54
CA HIS A 519 -24.83 -45.38 18.24
C HIS A 519 -24.01 -46.13 17.17
N GLU A 520 -23.55 -45.40 16.16
CA GLU A 520 -22.24 -45.66 15.57
C GLU A 520 -21.54 -44.32 15.25
N PRO A 521 -20.38 -44.05 15.86
CA PRO A 521 -19.58 -42.86 15.60
C PRO A 521 -18.39 -43.17 14.67
N ALA A 522 -18.64 -43.74 13.47
CA ALA A 522 -17.51 -44.16 12.62
C ALA A 522 -17.33 -43.35 11.32
N ALA A 523 -18.22 -42.42 10.99
CA ALA A 523 -18.15 -41.73 9.67
C ALA A 523 -17.43 -40.38 9.67
N LEU A 524 -17.17 -39.77 10.82
CA LEU A 524 -16.50 -38.43 10.88
C LEU A 524 -15.01 -38.48 11.15
N ALA A 525 -14.46 -39.65 11.48
CA ALA A 525 -13.01 -39.81 11.75
C ALA A 525 -12.17 -40.04 10.47
N ARG A 526 -12.78 -40.27 9.31
CA ARG A 526 -12.05 -40.58 8.06
C ARG A 526 -11.65 -39.37 7.19
N ILE A 527 -12.11 -38.17 7.50
CA ILE A 527 -11.78 -36.97 6.70
C ILE A 527 -10.56 -36.21 7.28
N VAL A 528 -10.12 -36.54 8.50
CA VAL A 528 -9.03 -35.81 9.20
C VAL A 528 -7.66 -36.50 9.05
N SER A 529 -7.56 -37.71 8.46
CA SER A 529 -6.27 -38.43 8.34
C SER A 529 -5.60 -38.36 6.96
N LEU A 530 -6.03 -37.45 6.08
CA LEU A 530 -5.39 -37.22 4.77
C LEU A 530 -4.36 -36.05 4.76
N GLY A 531 -3.87 -35.67 5.93
CA GLY A 531 -2.93 -34.55 6.08
C GLY A 531 -1.46 -34.92 6.30
N HIS A 532 -1.07 -36.18 6.20
CA HIS A 532 0.35 -36.58 6.30
C HIS A 532 0.65 -37.66 5.27
N ASP A 533 1.01 -37.27 4.07
CA ASP A 533 2.02 -37.94 3.23
C ASP A 533 2.34 -37.12 1.97
N TRP A 534 3.20 -36.12 2.12
CA TRP A 534 3.87 -35.44 0.99
C TRP A 534 5.32 -35.92 0.82
N SER A 535 5.68 -37.09 1.37
CA SER A 535 7.05 -37.63 1.28
C SER A 535 7.24 -38.76 0.27
N LEU A 536 6.22 -39.13 -0.51
CA LEU A 536 6.29 -40.26 -1.44
C LEU A 536 5.94 -39.92 -2.91
N CYS A 537 6.47 -38.81 -3.42
CA CYS A 537 6.55 -38.56 -4.87
C CYS A 537 7.97 -38.16 -5.30
N ARG A 538 8.94 -38.94 -4.85
CA ARG A 538 10.25 -39.03 -5.53
C ARG A 538 10.64 -40.48 -5.56
N ARG A 539 10.38 -41.14 -6.71
CA ARG A 539 11.12 -42.23 -7.37
C ARG A 539 10.15 -43.08 -8.17
N ALA A 540 10.08 -42.79 -9.45
CA ALA A 540 9.85 -43.84 -10.42
C ALA A 540 11.02 -43.81 -11.41
N PRO A 541 11.69 -44.97 -11.62
CA PRO A 541 12.92 -45.02 -12.40
C PRO A 541 12.64 -45.13 -13.90
N TRP A 542 13.48 -44.47 -14.64
CA TRP A 542 13.69 -44.70 -16.06
C TRP A 542 14.24 -46.11 -16.33
N LEU A 543 13.55 -46.90 -17.09
CA LEU A 543 14.02 -48.04 -17.89
C LEU A 543 13.38 -47.83 -19.25
N GLY A 544 14.02 -47.65 -20.31
CA GLY A 544 15.19 -48.32 -20.85
C GLY A 544 14.89 -48.59 -22.31
N ASN A 545 15.68 -48.06 -23.21
CA ASN A 545 16.03 -48.52 -24.57
C ASN A 545 15.03 -49.33 -25.38
N HIS A 546 14.66 -48.78 -26.55
CA HIS A 546 14.87 -49.54 -27.80
C HIS A 546 15.12 -48.62 -29.00
N THR A 547 16.33 -48.71 -29.48
CA THR A 547 16.85 -48.32 -30.78
C THR A 547 16.10 -48.98 -31.92
N ARG A 548 15.74 -48.21 -32.93
CA ARG A 548 15.82 -48.68 -34.35
C ARG A 548 16.10 -47.50 -35.29
N ARG A 549 17.29 -47.56 -35.86
CA ARG A 549 17.67 -46.88 -37.08
C ARG A 549 16.84 -47.42 -38.25
N VAL A 550 16.39 -46.59 -39.14
CA VAL A 550 16.42 -46.82 -40.59
C VAL A 550 16.62 -45.48 -41.31
N SER A 551 17.46 -45.52 -42.24
CA SER A 551 18.11 -44.51 -43.05
C SER A 551 17.31 -44.08 -44.28
N ARG A 552 17.67 -42.87 -44.78
CA ARG A 552 17.80 -42.44 -46.19
C ARG A 552 16.57 -41.98 -46.97
N GLY A 553 16.79 -40.82 -47.64
CA GLY A 553 16.27 -40.41 -48.94
C GLY A 553 15.75 -38.95 -48.88
N VAL A 554 16.50 -37.96 -49.22
CA VAL A 554 16.89 -37.27 -50.44
C VAL A 554 15.70 -36.75 -51.27
N ASP A 555 15.83 -35.47 -51.64
CA ASP A 555 15.12 -34.66 -52.65
C ASP A 555 13.76 -34.11 -52.26
N GLY A 556 13.48 -32.80 -52.31
CA GLY A 556 13.87 -31.84 -53.31
C GLY A 556 12.63 -31.01 -53.66
N ARG A 557 12.83 -29.69 -53.73
CA ARG A 557 11.99 -28.72 -54.45
C ARG A 557 10.97 -27.89 -53.68
N VAL A 558 11.39 -26.62 -53.55
CA VAL A 558 10.59 -25.40 -53.54
C VAL A 558 9.64 -25.35 -54.75
N PRO A 559 8.48 -24.73 -54.64
CA PRO A 559 8.21 -23.63 -55.56
C PRO A 559 7.81 -22.34 -54.89
N THR A 560 8.50 -21.29 -55.27
CA THR A 560 8.07 -19.90 -55.34
C THR A 560 6.83 -19.76 -56.21
N CYS A 561 5.91 -18.91 -55.79
CA CYS A 561 5.08 -18.17 -56.74
C CYS A 561 4.79 -16.77 -56.17
N SER A 562 5.31 -15.87 -56.94
CA SER A 562 5.08 -14.41 -56.93
C SER A 562 3.75 -14.06 -57.59
N SER A 563 3.33 -12.84 -57.32
CA SER A 563 2.70 -11.84 -58.22
C SER A 563 1.35 -11.32 -57.76
N THR A 564 1.40 -10.04 -57.52
CA THR A 564 0.81 -8.89 -58.24
C THR A 564 -0.62 -8.61 -57.87
N ALA A 565 -0.80 -7.45 -57.18
CA ALA A 565 -1.22 -6.14 -57.72
C ALA A 565 -2.64 -6.11 -58.34
N ASP A 566 -3.40 -5.22 -57.82
CA ASP A 566 -4.16 -4.08 -58.38
C ASP A 566 -5.38 -3.84 -57.49
N GLU A 567 -5.48 -2.66 -56.89
CA GLU A 567 -6.12 -1.39 -57.28
C GLU A 567 -7.67 -1.39 -57.27
N GLU A 568 -8.17 -0.29 -56.70
CA GLU A 568 -9.51 0.38 -56.84
C GLU A 568 -10.67 -0.23 -56.01
N GLU A 569 -11.24 0.46 -55.06
CA GLU A 569 -11.86 1.80 -54.91
C GLU A 569 -11.82 2.30 -53.44
#